data_9b47cf1966212477b5068a471d0367ed
#
_entry.id   9b47cf1966212477b5068a471d0367ed
#
_cell.length_a   1.000
_cell.length_b   1.000
_cell.length_c   1.000
_cell.angle_alpha   90.00
_cell.angle_beta   90.00
_cell.angle_gamma   90.00
#
_symmetry.space_group_name_H-M   'P 1'
#
loop_
_entity.id
_entity.type
_entity.pdbx_description
1 polymer ?
#
loop_
_entity_poly.entity_id
_entity_poly.type
_entity_poly.pdbx_seq_one_letter_code
_entity_poly.pdbx_strand_id
1 'polypeptide(L)'
;MRRAHFVMIFAIAFLANIMSVANNQFRNRIVIDERARLEDAFLSAADSAAEELALGFRTDLTSTLSNISELFFHTLSAGLAGFGDEDTELELALYVPVLAVTMEDGFYLCVLERADIGGETLLVRRWTECMPYAFEDSSYVYRFLTTGPVMVYDKRMKKTYELTLEQVQNDPVLSAQFASSQVFASEENFKTYRQAAIVNSIEKRVTLALNRQAYLAGDFGCNISYACPSFLDVLPEGAAGAFVAVYQGLPSRVKTSYTYSGVKSASFIKEKQLYYVAEPEGGAYYRLAHREGCAHLTGSERERIDRETAIHVYGAYGCPDCILPVEGFMSPP
;
A
#
# COMPACT_ATOMS: atom_id res chain seq x y z
N MET A 1 -56.08 2.27 -44.94
CA MET A 1 -55.48 1.21 -44.11
C MET A 1 -53.92 1.24 -44.10
N ARG A 2 -53.19 1.39 -45.18
CA ARG A 2 -51.72 1.36 -45.22
C ARG A 2 -50.99 2.38 -44.29
N ARG A 3 -51.54 3.60 -44.13
CA ARG A 3 -50.91 4.64 -43.28
C ARG A 3 -51.01 4.32 -41.78
N ALA A 4 -52.09 3.72 -41.30
CA ALA A 4 -52.26 3.34 -39.90
C ALA A 4 -51.28 2.20 -39.48
N HIS A 5 -51.04 1.25 -40.37
CA HIS A 5 -50.05 0.16 -40.13
C HIS A 5 -48.63 0.71 -40.04
N PHE A 6 -48.26 1.70 -40.86
CA PHE A 6 -46.93 2.30 -40.84
C PHE A 6 -46.67 3.06 -39.52
N VAL A 7 -47.66 3.84 -39.07
CA VAL A 7 -47.59 4.55 -37.77
C VAL A 7 -47.47 3.58 -36.61
N MET A 8 -48.21 2.46 -36.65
CA MET A 8 -48.15 1.44 -35.58
C MET A 8 -46.78 0.72 -35.53
N ILE A 9 -46.22 0.37 -36.67
CA ILE A 9 -44.87 -0.24 -36.76
C ILE A 9 -43.83 0.72 -36.25
N PHE A 10 -43.90 2.00 -36.61
CA PHE A 10 -42.98 3.03 -36.17
C PHE A 10 -43.07 3.24 -34.62
N ALA A 11 -44.30 3.29 -34.08
CA ALA A 11 -44.53 3.42 -32.64
C ALA A 11 -43.97 2.23 -31.86
N ILE A 12 -44.12 0.99 -32.35
CA ILE A 12 -43.58 -0.22 -31.75
C ILE A 12 -42.05 -0.21 -31.79
N ALA A 13 -41.46 0.17 -32.93
CA ALA A 13 -40.01 0.25 -33.07
C ALA A 13 -39.42 1.34 -32.15
N PHE A 14 -40.09 2.48 -32.03
CA PHE A 14 -39.69 3.56 -31.12
C PHE A 14 -39.79 3.16 -29.66
N LEU A 15 -40.88 2.51 -29.23
CA LEU A 15 -41.01 1.96 -27.88
C LEU A 15 -39.96 0.90 -27.58
N ALA A 16 -39.67 -0.01 -28.50
CA ALA A 16 -38.62 -1.01 -28.34
C ALA A 16 -37.25 -0.36 -28.18
N ASN A 17 -36.98 0.72 -28.92
CA ASN A 17 -35.73 1.48 -28.78
C ASN A 17 -35.63 2.17 -27.41
N ILE A 18 -36.71 2.84 -26.94
CA ILE A 18 -36.74 3.45 -25.60
C ILE A 18 -36.52 2.39 -24.51
N MET A 19 -37.18 1.24 -24.60
CA MET A 19 -37.01 0.15 -23.64
C MET A 19 -35.59 -0.42 -23.66
N SER A 20 -34.98 -0.54 -24.83
CA SER A 20 -33.61 -0.97 -24.96
C SER A 20 -32.63 0.02 -24.32
N VAL A 21 -32.79 1.32 -24.55
CA VAL A 21 -31.99 2.38 -23.95
C VAL A 21 -32.16 2.40 -22.43
N ALA A 22 -33.41 2.35 -21.94
CA ALA A 22 -33.70 2.33 -20.50
C ALA A 22 -33.09 1.09 -19.82
N ASN A 23 -33.20 -0.09 -20.43
CA ASN A 23 -32.60 -1.31 -19.91
C ASN A 23 -31.07 -1.24 -19.87
N ASN A 24 -30.44 -0.66 -20.90
CA ASN A 24 -28.99 -0.45 -20.91
C ASN A 24 -28.54 0.53 -19.83
N GLN A 25 -29.27 1.61 -19.61
CA GLN A 25 -28.98 2.57 -18.54
C GLN A 25 -29.14 1.93 -17.15
N PHE A 26 -30.21 1.14 -16.96
CA PHE A 26 -30.42 0.41 -15.71
C PHE A 26 -29.28 -0.58 -15.42
N ARG A 27 -28.87 -1.39 -16.42
CA ARG A 27 -27.74 -2.31 -16.30
C ARG A 27 -26.43 -1.59 -16.00
N ASN A 28 -26.18 -0.44 -16.63
CA ASN A 28 -24.96 0.33 -16.37
C ASN A 28 -24.95 0.88 -14.92
N ARG A 29 -26.09 1.32 -14.39
CA ARG A 29 -26.18 1.75 -12.98
C ARG A 29 -25.84 0.60 -12.03
N ILE A 30 -26.41 -0.58 -12.26
CA ILE A 30 -26.12 -1.73 -11.39
C ILE A 30 -24.63 -2.09 -11.43
N VAL A 31 -23.97 -2.05 -12.60
CA VAL A 31 -22.52 -2.30 -12.73
C VAL A 31 -21.71 -1.25 -11.96
N ILE A 32 -22.13 0.03 -11.99
CA ILE A 32 -21.48 1.10 -11.23
C ILE A 32 -21.65 0.86 -9.73
N ASP A 33 -22.86 0.53 -9.28
CA ASP A 33 -23.15 0.25 -7.86
C ASP A 33 -22.39 -1.00 -7.37
N GLU A 34 -22.33 -2.04 -8.20
CA GLU A 34 -21.55 -3.25 -7.90
C GLU A 34 -20.07 -2.94 -7.78
N ARG A 35 -19.54 -2.13 -8.69
CA ARG A 35 -18.14 -1.69 -8.64
C ARG A 35 -17.85 -0.90 -7.36
N ALA A 36 -18.71 0.05 -7.01
CA ALA A 36 -18.53 0.85 -5.79
C ALA A 36 -18.50 -0.04 -4.54
N ARG A 37 -19.44 -1.00 -4.41
CA ARG A 37 -19.46 -1.94 -3.28
C ARG A 37 -18.21 -2.81 -3.23
N LEU A 38 -17.72 -3.25 -4.37
CA LEU A 38 -16.50 -4.04 -4.48
C LEU A 38 -15.29 -3.22 -4.05
N GLU A 39 -15.18 -1.98 -4.52
CA GLU A 39 -14.10 -1.07 -4.14
C GLU A 39 -14.11 -0.75 -2.65
N ASP A 40 -15.30 -0.54 -2.06
CA ASP A 40 -15.47 -0.32 -0.62
C ASP A 40 -15.08 -1.56 0.20
N ALA A 41 -15.46 -2.76 -0.25
CA ALA A 41 -15.10 -4.01 0.42
C ALA A 41 -13.58 -4.25 0.40
N PHE A 42 -12.92 -4.00 -0.74
CA PHE A 42 -11.46 -4.10 -0.85
C PHE A 42 -10.75 -3.05 0.01
N LEU A 43 -11.25 -1.82 0.04
CA LEU A 43 -10.68 -0.76 0.87
C LEU A 43 -10.81 -1.12 2.36
N SER A 44 -12.01 -1.53 2.79
CA SER A 44 -12.25 -1.96 4.19
C SER A 44 -11.36 -3.13 4.61
N ALA A 45 -11.17 -4.11 3.72
CA ALA A 45 -10.27 -5.24 3.99
C ALA A 45 -8.80 -4.79 4.06
N ALA A 46 -8.39 -3.87 3.20
CA ALA A 46 -7.03 -3.31 3.23
C ALA A 46 -6.79 -2.47 4.48
N ASP A 47 -7.77 -1.66 4.90
CA ASP A 47 -7.70 -0.87 6.13
C ASP A 47 -7.58 -1.77 7.37
N SER A 48 -8.40 -2.83 7.46
CA SER A 48 -8.33 -3.81 8.56
C SER A 48 -6.96 -4.50 8.63
N ALA A 49 -6.41 -4.90 7.48
CA ALA A 49 -5.08 -5.49 7.39
C ALA A 49 -3.98 -4.50 7.79
N ALA A 50 -4.12 -3.23 7.40
CA ALA A 50 -3.19 -2.16 7.74
C ALA A 50 -3.22 -1.83 9.24
N GLU A 51 -4.40 -1.82 9.87
CA GLU A 51 -4.55 -1.64 11.32
C GLU A 51 -3.88 -2.78 12.09
N GLU A 52 -4.10 -4.03 11.69
CA GLU A 52 -3.46 -5.19 12.31
C GLU A 52 -1.94 -5.16 12.16
N LEU A 53 -1.43 -4.75 10.99
CA LEU A 53 0.01 -4.51 10.79
C LEU A 53 0.56 -3.47 11.76
N ALA A 54 -0.14 -2.36 11.94
CA ALA A 54 0.29 -1.30 12.85
C ALA A 54 0.37 -1.77 14.31
N LEU A 55 -0.50 -2.71 14.72
CA LEU A 55 -0.53 -3.30 16.05
C LEU A 55 0.51 -4.41 16.22
N GLY A 56 0.60 -5.32 15.25
CA GLY A 56 1.42 -6.53 15.30
C GLY A 56 2.91 -6.30 15.07
N PHE A 57 3.27 -5.15 14.52
CA PHE A 57 4.66 -4.81 14.15
C PHE A 57 5.66 -4.87 15.30
N ARG A 58 5.17 -4.82 16.54
CA ARG A 58 5.99 -4.80 17.77
C ARG A 58 6.36 -6.19 18.29
N THR A 59 5.77 -7.26 17.79
CA THR A 59 5.92 -8.60 18.39
C THR A 59 6.66 -9.58 17.49
N ASP A 60 6.08 -9.95 16.37
CA ASP A 60 6.68 -10.88 15.38
C ASP A 60 6.07 -10.61 14.01
N LEU A 61 6.91 -10.13 13.09
CA LEU A 61 6.47 -9.80 11.74
C LEU A 61 5.97 -11.02 10.96
N THR A 62 6.57 -12.19 11.16
CA THR A 62 6.20 -13.39 10.39
C THR A 62 4.80 -13.88 10.74
N SER A 63 4.48 -13.96 12.02
CA SER A 63 3.13 -14.30 12.48
C SER A 63 2.13 -13.23 12.09
N THR A 64 2.51 -11.95 12.19
CA THR A 64 1.68 -10.82 11.79
C THR A 64 1.32 -10.88 10.31
N LEU A 65 2.31 -11.12 9.42
CA LEU A 65 2.08 -11.25 7.98
C LEU A 65 1.10 -12.39 7.64
N SER A 66 1.17 -13.53 8.34
CA SER A 66 0.19 -14.61 8.17
C SER A 66 -1.22 -14.17 8.56
N ASN A 67 -1.35 -13.62 9.77
CA ASN A 67 -2.64 -13.20 10.31
C ASN A 67 -3.33 -12.14 9.45
N ILE A 68 -2.58 -11.16 8.91
CA ILE A 68 -3.16 -10.11 8.07
C ILE A 68 -3.69 -10.62 6.74
N SER A 69 -3.06 -11.64 6.14
CA SER A 69 -3.61 -12.23 4.92
C SER A 69 -4.93 -12.94 5.19
N GLU A 70 -5.06 -13.65 6.28
CA GLU A 70 -6.31 -14.28 6.72
C GLU A 70 -7.38 -13.22 7.03
N LEU A 71 -7.03 -12.21 7.83
CA LEU A 71 -7.93 -11.10 8.16
C LEU A 71 -8.42 -10.36 6.91
N PHE A 72 -7.51 -10.07 5.97
CA PHE A 72 -7.87 -9.44 4.70
C PHE A 72 -8.93 -10.24 3.94
N PHE A 73 -8.70 -11.54 3.72
CA PHE A 73 -9.63 -12.38 2.96
C PHE A 73 -10.94 -12.60 3.71
N HIS A 74 -10.90 -12.76 5.02
CA HIS A 74 -12.09 -12.86 5.85
C HIS A 74 -12.95 -11.58 5.77
N THR A 75 -12.34 -10.42 5.92
CA THR A 75 -13.04 -9.13 5.82
C THR A 75 -13.59 -8.90 4.41
N LEU A 76 -12.82 -9.23 3.38
CA LEU A 76 -13.23 -9.11 1.98
C LEU A 76 -14.42 -10.04 1.68
N SER A 77 -14.36 -11.30 2.09
CA SER A 77 -15.46 -12.27 1.86
C SER A 77 -16.73 -11.82 2.57
N ALA A 78 -16.64 -11.35 3.81
CA ALA A 78 -17.77 -10.81 4.55
C ALA A 78 -18.39 -9.59 3.85
N GLY A 79 -17.58 -8.69 3.30
CA GLY A 79 -18.04 -7.51 2.56
C GLY A 79 -18.72 -7.83 1.23
N LEU A 80 -18.27 -8.87 0.55
CA LEU A 80 -18.77 -9.24 -0.78
C LEU A 80 -19.96 -10.24 -0.74
N ALA A 81 -19.90 -11.23 0.13
CA ALA A 81 -20.90 -12.31 0.18
C ALA A 81 -21.89 -12.21 1.35
N GLY A 82 -21.61 -11.33 2.31
CA GLY A 82 -22.38 -11.20 3.54
C GLY A 82 -22.08 -12.27 4.60
N PHE A 83 -21.30 -13.29 4.26
CA PHE A 83 -20.81 -14.31 5.21
C PHE A 83 -19.49 -14.86 4.68
N GLY A 84 -18.43 -14.74 5.48
CA GLY A 84 -17.14 -15.33 5.16
C GLY A 84 -17.21 -16.84 5.36
N ASP A 85 -17.24 -17.61 4.29
CA ASP A 85 -17.00 -19.04 4.29
C ASP A 85 -15.66 -19.37 3.60
N GLU A 86 -15.06 -20.49 3.94
CA GLU A 86 -13.75 -20.89 3.43
C GLU A 86 -13.75 -21.07 1.89
N ASP A 87 -14.85 -21.56 1.31
CA ASP A 87 -14.97 -21.76 -0.13
C ASP A 87 -14.94 -20.40 -0.87
N THR A 88 -15.64 -19.39 -0.35
CA THR A 88 -15.63 -18.04 -0.88
C THR A 88 -14.24 -17.41 -0.75
N GLU A 89 -13.53 -17.59 0.36
CA GLU A 89 -12.18 -17.08 0.55
C GLU A 89 -11.19 -17.70 -0.44
N LEU A 90 -11.28 -19.00 -0.67
CA LEU A 90 -10.43 -19.69 -1.64
C LEU A 90 -10.71 -19.22 -3.07
N GLU A 91 -11.99 -19.05 -3.43
CA GLU A 91 -12.38 -18.51 -4.74
C GLU A 91 -11.86 -17.08 -4.93
N LEU A 92 -12.01 -16.20 -3.93
CA LEU A 92 -11.49 -14.84 -3.95
C LEU A 92 -9.97 -14.80 -4.09
N ALA A 93 -9.25 -15.75 -3.50
CA ALA A 93 -7.80 -15.84 -3.60
C ALA A 93 -7.30 -16.01 -5.06
N LEU A 94 -8.11 -16.59 -5.94
CA LEU A 94 -7.78 -16.67 -7.38
C LEU A 94 -7.86 -15.29 -8.05
N TYR A 95 -8.75 -14.42 -7.60
CA TYR A 95 -8.93 -13.07 -8.14
C TYR A 95 -8.09 -12.01 -7.42
N VAL A 96 -7.47 -12.36 -6.28
CA VAL A 96 -6.52 -11.51 -5.57
C VAL A 96 -5.13 -12.17 -5.62
N PRO A 97 -4.45 -12.08 -6.76
CA PRO A 97 -3.20 -12.81 -7.01
C PRO A 97 -2.04 -12.36 -6.14
N VAL A 98 -2.07 -11.12 -5.65
CA VAL A 98 -0.97 -10.54 -4.88
C VAL A 98 -1.50 -9.63 -3.78
N LEU A 99 -1.01 -9.86 -2.55
CA LEU A 99 -0.98 -8.87 -1.50
C LEU A 99 0.46 -8.39 -1.34
N ALA A 100 0.64 -7.11 -1.04
CA ALA A 100 1.95 -6.55 -0.77
C ALA A 100 1.93 -5.74 0.53
N VAL A 101 3.05 -5.80 1.26
CA VAL A 101 3.32 -4.94 2.41
C VAL A 101 4.60 -4.19 2.11
N THR A 102 4.51 -2.87 2.02
CA THR A 102 5.67 -2.01 1.82
C THR A 102 6.15 -1.49 3.17
N MET A 103 7.45 -1.43 3.34
CA MET A 103 8.14 -1.03 4.55
C MET A 103 9.18 0.04 4.25
N GLU A 104 9.81 0.58 5.26
CA GLU A 104 10.84 1.59 5.08
C GLU A 104 12.02 1.08 4.23
N ASP A 105 12.45 -0.17 4.42
CA ASP A 105 13.66 -0.76 3.84
C ASP A 105 13.40 -1.74 2.70
N GLY A 106 12.12 -2.01 2.38
CA GLY A 106 11.74 -2.96 1.35
C GLY A 106 10.26 -3.32 1.36
N PHE A 107 9.92 -4.45 0.78
CA PHE A 107 8.56 -4.92 0.69
C PHE A 107 8.46 -6.44 0.72
N TYR A 108 7.30 -6.94 1.12
CA TYR A 108 6.91 -8.34 1.14
C TYR A 108 5.77 -8.56 0.15
N LEU A 109 5.72 -9.74 -0.47
CA LEU A 109 4.59 -10.17 -1.29
C LEU A 109 3.99 -11.45 -0.72
N CYS A 110 2.67 -11.49 -0.62
CA CYS A 110 1.93 -12.73 -0.41
C CYS A 110 1.43 -13.23 -1.77
N VAL A 111 1.81 -14.44 -2.12
CA VAL A 111 1.48 -15.07 -3.41
C VAL A 111 0.96 -16.49 -3.17
N LEU A 112 0.15 -16.98 -4.11
CA LEU A 112 -0.25 -18.39 -4.12
C LEU A 112 0.89 -19.25 -4.69
N GLU A 113 1.20 -20.32 -3.98
CA GLU A 113 2.18 -21.31 -4.38
C GLU A 113 1.61 -22.72 -4.24
N ARG A 114 2.13 -23.64 -5.06
CA ARG A 114 1.87 -25.06 -4.86
C ARG A 114 2.77 -25.58 -3.75
N ALA A 115 2.18 -26.30 -2.81
CA ALA A 115 2.90 -27.02 -1.78
C ALA A 115 2.40 -28.47 -1.71
N ASP A 116 3.32 -29.40 -1.61
CA ASP A 116 2.97 -30.82 -1.37
C ASP A 116 2.90 -31.05 0.14
N ILE A 117 1.67 -31.22 0.62
CA ILE A 117 1.39 -31.42 2.04
C ILE A 117 0.70 -32.77 2.20
N GLY A 118 1.36 -33.69 2.90
CA GLY A 118 0.79 -35.03 3.15
C GLY A 118 0.59 -35.89 1.89
N GLY A 119 1.27 -35.58 0.79
CA GLY A 119 1.15 -36.26 -0.50
C GLY A 119 0.07 -35.69 -1.42
N GLU A 120 -0.57 -34.63 -1.01
CA GLU A 120 -1.52 -33.85 -1.83
C GLU A 120 -0.90 -32.51 -2.23
N THR A 121 -1.12 -32.10 -3.48
CA THR A 121 -0.68 -30.79 -3.97
C THR A 121 -1.76 -29.76 -3.66
N LEU A 122 -1.47 -28.85 -2.73
CA LEU A 122 -2.38 -27.81 -2.30
C LEU A 122 -1.88 -26.44 -2.77
N LEU A 123 -2.82 -25.51 -2.95
CA LEU A 123 -2.50 -24.07 -3.11
C LEU A 123 -2.41 -23.42 -1.74
N VAL A 124 -1.26 -22.88 -1.41
CA VAL A 124 -1.01 -22.17 -0.15
C VAL A 124 -0.58 -20.75 -0.41
N ARG A 125 -1.00 -19.84 0.44
CA ARG A 125 -0.49 -18.44 0.44
C ARG A 125 0.83 -18.41 1.19
N ARG A 126 1.81 -17.76 0.61
CA ARG A 126 3.12 -17.61 1.25
C ARG A 126 3.63 -16.20 1.08
N TRP A 127 4.13 -15.64 2.17
CA TRP A 127 4.87 -14.39 2.17
C TRP A 127 6.32 -14.63 1.77
N THR A 128 6.83 -13.73 0.93
CA THR A 128 8.25 -13.72 0.56
C THR A 128 9.10 -13.18 1.69
N GLU A 129 10.42 -13.33 1.58
CA GLU A 129 11.35 -12.52 2.36
C GLU A 129 11.27 -11.04 1.95
N CYS A 130 11.79 -10.14 2.81
CA CYS A 130 11.89 -8.73 2.51
C CYS A 130 12.74 -8.49 1.25
N MET A 131 12.17 -7.79 0.29
CA MET A 131 12.83 -7.43 -0.96
C MET A 131 13.17 -5.95 -0.95
N PRO A 132 14.46 -5.56 -1.12
CA PRO A 132 14.86 -4.17 -1.06
C PRO A 132 14.40 -3.37 -2.29
N TYR A 133 14.25 -2.05 -2.12
CA TYR A 133 14.09 -1.10 -3.21
C TYR A 133 15.44 -0.84 -3.85
N ALA A 134 15.74 -1.51 -4.94
CA ALA A 134 17.05 -1.47 -5.56
C ALA A 134 17.03 -0.79 -6.93
N PHE A 135 18.05 0.01 -7.16
CA PHE A 135 18.40 0.58 -8.45
C PHE A 135 19.89 0.29 -8.72
N GLU A 136 20.23 0.01 -9.96
CA GLU A 136 21.58 -0.34 -10.36
C GLU A 136 21.95 0.43 -11.63
N ASP A 137 23.13 1.04 -11.59
CA ASP A 137 23.79 1.60 -12.77
C ASP A 137 25.10 0.86 -13.09
N SER A 138 25.91 1.36 -14.00
CA SER A 138 27.17 0.74 -14.38
C SER A 138 28.19 0.66 -13.25
N SER A 139 28.16 1.57 -12.29
CA SER A 139 29.19 1.75 -11.25
C SER A 139 28.71 1.38 -9.85
N TYR A 140 27.42 1.55 -9.58
CA TYR A 140 26.86 1.45 -8.25
C TYR A 140 25.59 0.60 -8.20
N VAL A 141 25.33 0.00 -7.03
CA VAL A 141 24.03 -0.57 -6.67
C VAL A 141 23.50 0.24 -5.48
N TYR A 142 22.31 0.81 -5.65
CA TYR A 142 21.63 1.59 -4.63
C TYR A 142 20.53 0.77 -4.00
N ARG A 143 20.43 0.81 -2.67
CA ARG A 143 19.27 0.32 -1.90
C ARG A 143 18.68 1.51 -1.17
N PHE A 144 17.51 1.91 -1.61
CA PHE A 144 16.81 3.05 -1.03
C PHE A 144 15.98 2.60 0.18
N LEU A 145 15.90 3.49 1.16
CA LEU A 145 14.83 3.51 2.13
C LEU A 145 13.73 4.43 1.59
N THR A 146 12.50 4.31 2.09
CA THR A 146 11.42 5.25 1.73
C THR A 146 11.76 6.67 2.15
N THR A 147 12.48 6.80 3.26
CA THR A 147 13.00 8.08 3.79
C THR A 147 14.47 7.94 4.18
N GLY A 148 15.15 9.04 4.49
CA GLY A 148 16.50 9.02 5.06
C GLY A 148 17.62 8.64 4.08
N PRO A 149 18.64 7.89 4.53
CA PRO A 149 19.83 7.59 3.77
C PRO A 149 19.58 6.58 2.64
N VAL A 150 20.58 6.39 1.78
CA VAL A 150 20.66 5.34 0.77
C VAL A 150 21.91 4.50 0.99
N MET A 151 21.79 3.19 0.91
CA MET A 151 22.94 2.31 0.90
C MET A 151 23.47 2.18 -0.52
N VAL A 152 24.73 2.50 -0.73
CA VAL A 152 25.39 2.49 -2.05
C VAL A 152 26.54 1.49 -2.03
N TYR A 153 26.47 0.48 -2.88
CA TYR A 153 27.57 -0.44 -3.12
C TYR A 153 28.36 0.00 -4.36
N ASP A 154 29.62 0.39 -4.14
CA ASP A 154 30.57 0.69 -5.21
C ASP A 154 31.14 -0.62 -5.76
N LYS A 155 30.80 -0.94 -7.02
CA LYS A 155 31.22 -2.18 -7.70
C LYS A 155 32.73 -2.24 -7.93
N ARG A 156 33.37 -1.10 -8.16
CA ARG A 156 34.82 -1.00 -8.40
C ARG A 156 35.61 -1.18 -7.11
N MET A 157 35.21 -0.48 -6.05
CA MET A 157 35.90 -0.51 -4.76
C MET A 157 35.43 -1.68 -3.89
N LYS A 158 34.34 -2.37 -4.26
CA LYS A 158 33.68 -3.44 -3.49
C LYS A 158 33.37 -3.02 -2.06
N LYS A 159 32.91 -1.79 -1.89
CA LYS A 159 32.63 -1.18 -0.59
C LYS A 159 31.21 -0.65 -0.55
N THR A 160 30.56 -0.82 0.60
CA THR A 160 29.23 -0.28 0.88
C THR A 160 29.35 0.98 1.71
N TYR A 161 28.52 1.96 1.36
CA TYR A 161 28.40 3.24 2.06
C TYR A 161 26.92 3.43 2.42
N GLU A 162 26.69 4.04 3.56
CA GLU A 162 25.39 4.56 3.95
C GLU A 162 25.48 6.09 3.89
N LEU A 163 24.70 6.72 3.00
CA LEU A 163 24.89 8.13 2.63
C LEU A 163 23.54 8.85 2.56
N THR A 164 23.52 10.06 3.04
CA THR A 164 22.49 11.03 2.70
C THR A 164 22.95 11.91 1.54
N LEU A 165 22.01 12.52 0.84
CA LEU A 165 22.32 13.48 -0.22
C LEU A 165 23.18 14.62 0.32
N GLU A 166 22.84 15.15 1.49
CA GLU A 166 23.53 16.25 2.15
C GLU A 166 24.99 15.89 2.47
N GLN A 167 25.27 14.69 2.95
CA GLN A 167 26.64 14.23 3.19
C GLN A 167 27.47 14.22 1.91
N VAL A 168 26.90 13.73 0.79
CA VAL A 168 27.60 13.69 -0.50
C VAL A 168 27.85 15.09 -1.04
N GLN A 169 26.94 16.04 -0.86
CA GLN A 169 27.08 17.40 -1.34
C GLN A 169 28.06 18.23 -0.51
N ASN A 170 28.11 18.01 0.81
CA ASN A 170 28.92 18.82 1.73
C ASN A 170 30.34 18.28 1.92
N ASP A 171 30.60 16.99 1.65
CA ASP A 171 31.93 16.38 1.75
C ASP A 171 32.65 16.36 0.38
N PRO A 172 33.74 17.11 0.18
CA PRO A 172 34.46 17.14 -1.09
C PRO A 172 34.98 15.78 -1.56
N VAL A 173 35.31 14.87 -0.63
CA VAL A 173 35.81 13.52 -0.97
C VAL A 173 34.68 12.66 -1.51
N LEU A 174 33.54 12.66 -0.84
CA LEU A 174 32.35 11.94 -1.29
C LEU A 174 31.80 12.53 -2.59
N SER A 175 31.75 13.85 -2.71
CA SER A 175 31.32 14.53 -3.93
C SER A 175 32.20 14.15 -5.13
N ALA A 176 33.52 14.09 -4.97
CA ALA A 176 34.43 13.64 -6.02
C ALA A 176 34.26 12.15 -6.35
N GLN A 177 34.06 11.30 -5.31
CA GLN A 177 33.87 9.86 -5.49
C GLN A 177 32.56 9.54 -6.26
N PHE A 178 31.49 10.23 -5.95
CA PHE A 178 30.16 10.03 -6.54
C PHE A 178 29.82 11.02 -7.66
N ALA A 179 30.79 11.74 -8.19
CA ALA A 179 30.60 12.75 -9.25
C ALA A 179 29.97 12.17 -10.54
N SER A 180 30.17 10.88 -10.82
CA SER A 180 29.54 10.19 -11.96
C SER A 180 28.12 9.68 -11.69
N SER A 181 27.67 9.72 -10.43
CA SER A 181 26.35 9.26 -10.06
C SER A 181 25.27 10.29 -10.37
N GLN A 182 24.30 9.92 -11.22
CA GLN A 182 23.14 10.78 -11.50
C GLN A 182 22.19 10.89 -10.29
N VAL A 183 22.22 9.91 -9.38
CA VAL A 183 21.39 9.88 -8.16
C VAL A 183 21.72 11.08 -7.26
N PHE A 184 23.00 11.42 -7.11
CA PHE A 184 23.47 12.51 -6.23
C PHE A 184 23.64 13.85 -6.94
N ALA A 185 23.27 13.97 -8.23
CA ALA A 185 23.48 15.18 -9.02
C ALA A 185 22.64 16.37 -8.50
N SER A 186 21.43 16.11 -7.99
CA SER A 186 20.56 17.13 -7.41
C SER A 186 19.56 16.49 -6.44
N GLU A 187 18.89 17.33 -5.62
CA GLU A 187 17.80 16.87 -4.74
C GLU A 187 16.62 16.29 -5.54
N GLU A 188 16.27 16.90 -6.66
CA GLU A 188 15.22 16.43 -7.56
C GLU A 188 15.57 15.07 -8.15
N ASN A 189 16.82 14.88 -8.62
CA ASN A 189 17.29 13.59 -9.10
C ASN A 189 17.23 12.53 -8.00
N PHE A 190 17.70 12.84 -6.81
CA PHE A 190 17.71 11.90 -5.69
C PHE A 190 16.28 11.42 -5.35
N LYS A 191 15.31 12.34 -5.28
CA LYS A 191 13.89 12.01 -5.07
C LYS A 191 13.33 11.17 -6.22
N THR A 192 13.61 11.57 -7.46
CA THR A 192 13.12 10.85 -8.66
C THR A 192 13.67 9.43 -8.73
N TYR A 193 14.97 9.23 -8.50
CA TYR A 193 15.57 7.90 -8.50
C TYR A 193 15.08 7.04 -7.34
N ARG A 194 14.89 7.61 -6.15
CA ARG A 194 14.30 6.91 -5.01
C ARG A 194 12.89 6.41 -5.34
N GLN A 195 12.01 7.30 -5.80
CA GLN A 195 10.65 6.95 -6.17
C GLN A 195 10.61 5.90 -7.28
N ALA A 196 11.41 6.08 -8.33
CA ALA A 196 11.53 5.11 -9.41
C ALA A 196 12.04 3.76 -8.92
N ALA A 197 13.02 3.71 -8.01
CA ALA A 197 13.53 2.46 -7.45
C ALA A 197 12.46 1.74 -6.64
N ILE A 198 11.68 2.46 -5.83
CA ILE A 198 10.57 1.89 -5.04
C ILE A 198 9.53 1.27 -5.99
N VAL A 199 8.97 2.09 -6.88
CA VAL A 199 7.91 1.66 -7.80
C VAL A 199 8.36 0.51 -8.70
N ASN A 200 9.50 0.65 -9.38
CA ASN A 200 10.01 -0.37 -10.29
C ASN A 200 10.35 -1.69 -9.61
N SER A 201 10.87 -1.65 -8.36
CA SER A 201 11.14 -2.86 -7.59
C SER A 201 9.88 -3.64 -7.29
N ILE A 202 8.82 -2.95 -6.86
CA ILE A 202 7.51 -3.55 -6.58
C ILE A 202 6.88 -4.07 -7.88
N GLU A 203 6.75 -3.23 -8.91
CA GLU A 203 6.11 -3.58 -10.19
C GLU A 203 6.77 -4.78 -10.85
N LYS A 204 8.09 -4.84 -10.86
CA LYS A 204 8.83 -5.97 -11.39
C LYS A 204 8.49 -7.28 -10.69
N ARG A 205 8.40 -7.27 -9.37
CA ARG A 205 8.10 -8.46 -8.56
C ARG A 205 6.64 -8.84 -8.63
N VAL A 206 5.74 -7.86 -8.60
CA VAL A 206 4.31 -8.09 -8.81
C VAL A 206 4.06 -8.68 -10.20
N THR A 207 4.68 -8.16 -11.25
CA THR A 207 4.57 -8.73 -12.61
C THR A 207 4.98 -10.19 -12.66
N LEU A 208 6.08 -10.57 -12.01
CA LEU A 208 6.51 -11.96 -11.92
C LEU A 208 5.50 -12.83 -11.18
N ALA A 209 4.94 -12.33 -10.06
CA ALA A 209 3.91 -13.03 -9.30
C ALA A 209 2.63 -13.21 -10.10
N LEU A 210 2.17 -12.16 -10.81
CA LEU A 210 1.00 -12.22 -11.69
C LEU A 210 1.16 -13.24 -12.83
N ASN A 211 2.32 -13.25 -13.48
CA ASN A 211 2.62 -14.22 -14.53
C ASN A 211 2.60 -15.67 -13.99
N ARG A 212 3.15 -15.88 -12.80
CA ARG A 212 3.11 -17.18 -12.12
C ARG A 212 1.68 -17.59 -11.78
N GLN A 213 0.87 -16.66 -11.29
CA GLN A 213 -0.53 -16.89 -10.97
C GLN A 213 -1.35 -17.23 -12.20
N ALA A 214 -1.12 -16.54 -13.32
CA ALA A 214 -1.78 -16.86 -14.61
C ALA A 214 -1.49 -18.30 -15.05
N TYR A 215 -0.25 -18.75 -14.89
CA TYR A 215 0.14 -20.13 -15.17
C TYR A 215 -0.59 -21.12 -14.24
N LEU A 216 -0.62 -20.85 -12.93
CA LEU A 216 -1.33 -21.68 -11.96
C LEU A 216 -2.84 -21.75 -12.25
N ALA A 217 -3.47 -20.61 -12.56
CA ALA A 217 -4.89 -20.55 -12.92
C ALA A 217 -5.22 -21.41 -14.15
N GLY A 218 -4.31 -21.45 -15.15
CA GLY A 218 -4.44 -22.29 -16.33
C GLY A 218 -4.54 -23.78 -16.02
N ASP A 219 -3.84 -24.27 -15.01
CA ASP A 219 -3.88 -25.66 -14.58
C ASP A 219 -5.24 -26.05 -13.94
N PHE A 220 -5.98 -25.07 -13.43
CA PHE A 220 -7.35 -25.21 -12.92
C PHE A 220 -8.41 -24.90 -14.00
N GLY A 221 -8.01 -24.77 -15.27
CA GLY A 221 -8.93 -24.45 -16.36
C GLY A 221 -9.39 -23.00 -16.40
N CYS A 222 -8.83 -22.14 -15.57
CA CYS A 222 -9.15 -20.70 -15.53
C CYS A 222 -8.20 -19.94 -16.46
N ASN A 223 -8.73 -19.30 -17.50
CA ASN A 223 -7.93 -18.47 -18.40
C ASN A 223 -8.01 -17.02 -17.92
N ILE A 224 -7.13 -16.63 -16.99
CA ILE A 224 -7.06 -15.29 -16.43
C ILE A 224 -5.83 -14.59 -16.99
N SER A 225 -6.02 -13.42 -17.59
CA SER A 225 -4.94 -12.55 -18.03
C SER A 225 -4.74 -11.45 -16.98
N TYR A 226 -3.54 -11.35 -16.46
CA TYR A 226 -3.18 -10.33 -15.48
C TYR A 226 -2.34 -9.23 -16.13
N ALA A 227 -2.62 -7.99 -15.78
CA ALA A 227 -1.78 -6.84 -16.13
C ALA A 227 -1.26 -6.21 -14.83
N CYS A 228 0.04 -5.90 -14.77
CA CYS A 228 0.60 -5.21 -13.62
C CYS A 228 -0.02 -3.80 -13.54
N PRO A 229 -0.64 -3.42 -12.43
CA PRO A 229 -1.11 -2.06 -12.23
C PRO A 229 0.07 -1.12 -11.99
N SER A 230 -0.12 0.19 -12.21
CA SER A 230 0.84 1.19 -11.75
C SER A 230 0.76 1.34 -10.24
N PHE A 231 1.91 1.31 -9.59
CA PHE A 231 2.02 1.56 -8.14
C PHE A 231 2.34 3.01 -7.82
N LEU A 232 2.60 3.84 -8.83
CA LEU A 232 2.93 5.25 -8.64
C LEU A 232 1.82 6.03 -7.91
N ASP A 233 0.56 5.76 -8.30
CA ASP A 233 -0.61 6.46 -7.75
C ASP A 233 -1.22 5.77 -6.53
N VAL A 234 -0.70 4.60 -6.16
CA VAL A 234 -1.28 3.74 -5.13
C VAL A 234 -0.51 3.82 -3.82
N LEU A 235 0.81 4.07 -3.92
CA LEU A 235 1.65 4.22 -2.74
C LEU A 235 1.57 5.67 -2.25
N PRO A 236 1.11 5.91 -1.02
CA PRO A 236 1.03 7.26 -0.49
C PRO A 236 2.44 7.86 -0.37
N GLU A 237 2.60 9.11 -0.82
CA GLU A 237 3.84 9.85 -0.62
C GLU A 237 4.17 9.98 0.86
N GLY A 238 5.42 9.68 1.23
CA GLY A 238 5.89 9.79 2.62
C GLY A 238 5.38 8.69 3.56
N ALA A 239 4.58 7.74 3.10
CA ALA A 239 4.19 6.61 3.93
C ALA A 239 5.36 5.67 4.12
N ALA A 240 5.80 5.46 5.37
CA ALA A 240 6.83 4.49 5.71
C ALA A 240 6.34 3.04 5.53
N GLY A 241 5.02 2.83 5.34
CA GLY A 241 4.46 1.52 5.07
C GLY A 241 3.02 1.55 4.57
N ALA A 242 2.69 0.60 3.71
CA ALA A 242 1.34 0.41 3.21
C ALA A 242 1.04 -1.07 2.97
N PHE A 243 -0.20 -1.45 3.22
CA PHE A 243 -0.78 -2.70 2.75
C PHE A 243 -1.43 -2.46 1.39
N VAL A 244 -1.16 -3.34 0.43
CA VAL A 244 -1.66 -3.22 -0.95
C VAL A 244 -2.25 -4.54 -1.39
N ALA A 245 -3.45 -4.51 -1.95
CA ALA A 245 -4.11 -5.66 -2.57
C ALA A 245 -4.31 -5.41 -4.07
N VAL A 246 -3.86 -6.36 -4.88
CA VAL A 246 -4.08 -6.39 -6.34
C VAL A 246 -5.19 -7.39 -6.62
N TYR A 247 -6.25 -6.97 -7.31
CA TYR A 247 -7.33 -7.86 -7.74
C TYR A 247 -7.56 -7.75 -9.26
N GLN A 248 -7.80 -8.87 -9.89
CA GLN A 248 -7.97 -8.91 -11.34
C GLN A 248 -8.93 -10.02 -11.78
N GLY A 249 -9.75 -9.70 -12.77
CA GLY A 249 -10.63 -10.65 -13.41
C GLY A 249 -11.85 -11.05 -12.59
N LEU A 250 -12.16 -10.36 -11.49
CA LEU A 250 -13.31 -10.66 -10.65
C LEU A 250 -14.60 -10.49 -11.46
N PRO A 251 -15.42 -11.54 -11.63
CA PRO A 251 -16.58 -11.47 -12.50
C PRO A 251 -17.69 -10.60 -11.92
N SER A 252 -18.34 -9.83 -12.79
CA SER A 252 -19.58 -9.13 -12.42
C SER A 252 -20.73 -10.14 -12.28
N ARG A 253 -21.48 -10.02 -11.19
CA ARG A 253 -22.71 -10.83 -10.95
C ARG A 253 -23.85 -10.47 -11.91
N VAL A 254 -23.80 -9.28 -12.50
CA VAL A 254 -24.88 -8.73 -13.33
C VAL A 254 -24.58 -8.86 -14.81
N LYS A 255 -23.32 -8.81 -15.21
CA LYS A 255 -22.92 -8.83 -16.61
C LYS A 255 -21.76 -9.81 -16.77
N THR A 256 -22.07 -11.02 -17.21
CA THR A 256 -21.14 -12.16 -17.33
C THR A 256 -19.89 -11.88 -18.22
N SER A 257 -19.94 -10.87 -19.08
CA SER A 257 -18.81 -10.46 -19.93
C SER A 257 -17.97 -9.33 -19.33
N TYR A 258 -18.28 -8.90 -18.10
CA TYR A 258 -17.59 -7.81 -17.44
C TYR A 258 -16.83 -8.31 -16.21
N THR A 259 -15.59 -7.89 -16.09
CA THR A 259 -14.74 -8.22 -14.95
C THR A 259 -14.16 -6.95 -14.33
N TYR A 260 -13.91 -7.01 -13.03
CA TYR A 260 -13.31 -5.93 -12.27
C TYR A 260 -11.84 -6.22 -12.02
N SER A 261 -11.01 -5.18 -12.15
CA SER A 261 -9.60 -5.23 -11.82
C SER A 261 -9.17 -3.91 -11.22
N GLY A 262 -8.23 -3.96 -10.29
CA GLY A 262 -7.73 -2.75 -9.64
C GLY A 262 -6.70 -3.04 -8.56
N VAL A 263 -6.29 -1.96 -7.89
CA VAL A 263 -5.41 -1.98 -6.73
C VAL A 263 -6.06 -1.16 -5.64
N LYS A 264 -6.00 -1.64 -4.42
CA LYS A 264 -6.37 -0.88 -3.23
C LYS A 264 -5.22 -0.92 -2.24
N SER A 265 -4.98 0.21 -1.59
CA SER A 265 -3.96 0.33 -0.56
C SER A 265 -4.49 1.04 0.67
N ALA A 266 -3.93 0.67 1.81
CA ALA A 266 -4.11 1.35 3.07
C ALA A 266 -2.76 1.58 3.73
N SER A 267 -2.52 2.77 4.24
CA SER A 267 -1.30 3.13 4.96
C SER A 267 -1.42 2.71 6.41
N PHE A 268 -0.43 1.97 6.94
CA PHE A 268 -0.42 1.57 8.35
C PHE A 268 0.61 2.33 9.18
N ILE A 269 1.58 2.95 8.54
CA ILE A 269 2.50 3.86 9.20
C ILE A 269 2.11 5.26 8.72
N LYS A 270 1.34 5.97 9.52
CA LYS A 270 1.22 7.41 9.38
C LYS A 270 2.61 8.00 9.56
N GLU A 271 2.94 9.08 8.81
CA GLU A 271 4.16 9.84 9.08
C GLU A 271 4.39 9.90 10.59
N LYS A 272 5.60 9.53 11.03
CA LYS A 272 5.96 9.64 12.46
C LYS A 272 5.64 11.06 12.87
N GLN A 273 4.55 11.22 13.60
CA GLN A 273 4.19 12.52 14.10
C GLN A 273 5.28 12.94 15.06
N LEU A 274 6.05 13.94 14.69
CA LEU A 274 7.13 14.45 15.51
C LEU A 274 6.56 15.47 16.50
N TYR A 275 7.10 15.45 17.70
CA TYR A 275 6.70 16.28 18.80
C TYR A 275 7.86 17.12 19.28
N TYR A 276 7.56 18.27 19.83
CA TYR A 276 8.51 19.11 20.54
C TYR A 276 8.28 18.91 22.02
N VAL A 277 9.31 18.59 22.79
CA VAL A 277 9.21 18.48 24.26
C VAL A 277 9.67 19.78 24.89
N ALA A 278 8.81 20.34 25.70
CA ALA A 278 9.05 21.58 26.41
C ALA A 278 8.74 21.46 27.91
N GLU A 279 9.43 22.25 28.72
CA GLU A 279 9.05 22.47 30.11
C GLU A 279 7.89 23.45 30.16
N PRO A 280 6.85 23.20 30.97
CA PRO A 280 5.73 24.11 31.09
C PRO A 280 6.16 25.46 31.65
N GLU A 281 5.51 26.52 31.22
CA GLU A 281 5.68 27.84 31.83
C GLU A 281 5.25 27.79 33.31
N GLY A 282 6.13 28.23 34.21
CA GLY A 282 5.84 28.24 35.63
C GLY A 282 6.64 27.26 36.49
N GLY A 283 7.57 26.48 35.91
CA GLY A 283 8.51 25.64 36.68
C GLY A 283 7.91 24.36 37.22
N ALA A 284 6.90 23.79 36.56
CA ALA A 284 6.36 22.48 36.93
C ALA A 284 7.41 21.37 36.66
N TYR A 285 7.38 20.33 37.48
CA TYR A 285 8.34 19.21 37.44
C TYR A 285 8.08 18.16 36.34
N TYR A 286 7.30 18.49 35.31
CA TYR A 286 7.00 17.61 34.21
C TYR A 286 7.26 18.29 32.85
N ARG A 287 7.38 17.51 31.82
CA ARG A 287 7.56 17.99 30.44
C ARG A 287 6.30 17.75 29.63
N LEU A 288 6.03 18.62 28.69
CA LEU A 288 4.91 18.50 27.74
C LEU A 288 5.45 18.24 26.34
N ALA A 289 4.81 17.29 25.66
CA ALA A 289 4.98 17.07 24.24
C ALA A 289 3.97 17.96 23.48
N HIS A 290 4.42 18.63 22.44
CA HIS A 290 3.60 19.54 21.64
C HIS A 290 3.69 19.18 20.16
N ARG A 291 2.63 19.44 19.41
CA ARG A 291 2.66 19.45 17.95
C ARG A 291 3.29 20.73 17.42
N GLU A 292 3.79 20.66 16.17
CA GLU A 292 4.23 21.86 15.43
C GLU A 292 3.10 22.90 15.35
N GLY A 293 3.44 24.15 15.60
CA GLY A 293 2.47 25.26 15.61
C GLY A 293 1.66 25.41 16.90
N CYS A 294 1.94 24.64 17.94
CA CYS A 294 1.30 24.83 19.24
C CYS A 294 1.65 26.22 19.83
N ALA A 295 0.65 26.96 20.31
CA ALA A 295 0.83 28.30 20.90
C ALA A 295 1.76 28.32 22.12
N HIS A 296 1.91 27.18 22.82
CA HIS A 296 2.80 27.02 23.97
C HIS A 296 4.27 26.76 23.61
N LEU A 297 4.57 26.62 22.32
CA LEU A 297 5.94 26.51 21.84
C LEU A 297 6.53 27.91 21.67
N THR A 298 6.90 28.55 22.75
CA THR A 298 7.58 29.85 22.75
C THR A 298 9.11 29.65 22.70
N GLY A 299 9.77 30.07 21.61
CA GLY A 299 11.24 30.19 21.51
C GLY A 299 11.97 29.06 20.79
N SER A 300 13.15 29.37 20.35
CA SER A 300 14.14 28.73 19.47
C SER A 300 14.21 27.20 19.43
N GLU A 301 14.57 26.71 18.23
CA GLU A 301 15.13 25.42 17.84
C GLU A 301 15.07 24.32 18.88
N ARG A 302 13.97 23.57 18.85
CA ARG A 302 13.79 22.37 19.64
C ARG A 302 13.87 21.17 18.74
N GLU A 303 14.52 20.13 19.23
CA GLU A 303 14.64 18.87 18.51
C GLU A 303 13.25 18.25 18.29
N ARG A 304 12.99 17.83 17.08
CA ARG A 304 11.78 17.04 16.74
C ARG A 304 12.06 15.60 17.09
N ILE A 305 11.25 15.05 17.98
CA ILE A 305 11.41 13.68 18.45
C ILE A 305 10.14 12.88 18.23
N ASP A 306 10.28 11.59 18.07
CA ASP A 306 9.14 10.70 17.97
C ASP A 306 8.44 10.52 19.33
N ARG A 307 7.19 10.02 19.27
CA ARG A 307 6.34 9.83 20.44
C ARG A 307 7.00 8.95 21.51
N GLU A 308 7.65 7.86 21.09
CA GLU A 308 8.26 6.90 22.04
C GLU A 308 9.42 7.55 22.79
N THR A 309 10.25 8.28 22.07
CA THR A 309 11.33 9.08 22.68
C THR A 309 10.76 10.14 23.61
N ALA A 310 9.68 10.83 23.21
CA ALA A 310 9.04 11.83 24.07
C ALA A 310 8.53 11.22 25.39
N ILE A 311 7.91 10.03 25.35
CA ILE A 311 7.35 9.37 26.53
C ILE A 311 8.46 8.69 27.35
N HIS A 312 9.31 7.87 26.73
CA HIS A 312 10.21 6.97 27.46
C HIS A 312 11.55 7.61 27.86
N VAL A 313 12.05 8.53 27.04
CA VAL A 313 13.32 9.22 27.32
C VAL A 313 13.07 10.51 28.10
N TYR A 314 12.07 11.28 27.69
CA TYR A 314 11.79 12.58 28.29
C TYR A 314 10.68 12.57 29.35
N GLY A 315 9.92 11.46 29.48
CA GLY A 315 8.79 11.36 30.41
C GLY A 315 7.70 12.40 30.16
N ALA A 316 7.50 12.78 28.88
CA ALA A 316 6.60 13.86 28.53
C ALA A 316 5.12 13.43 28.58
N TYR A 317 4.29 14.32 29.08
CA TYR A 317 2.83 14.26 29.03
C TYR A 317 2.33 14.95 27.75
N GLY A 318 1.11 14.63 27.32
CA GLY A 318 0.52 15.33 26.17
C GLY A 318 0.06 16.74 26.54
N CYS A 319 0.39 17.72 25.70
CA CYS A 319 -0.16 19.06 25.83
C CYS A 319 -1.69 19.02 25.64
N PRO A 320 -2.49 19.51 26.58
CA PRO A 320 -3.94 19.43 26.52
C PRO A 320 -4.56 20.20 25.35
N ASP A 321 -3.84 21.20 24.81
CA ASP A 321 -4.38 22.06 23.75
C ASP A 321 -4.05 21.56 22.33
N CYS A 322 -3.02 20.73 22.14
CA CYS A 322 -2.62 20.30 20.81
C CYS A 322 -2.47 18.79 20.64
N ILE A 323 -2.53 17.99 21.70
CA ILE A 323 -2.41 16.53 21.64
C ILE A 323 -3.75 15.89 22.02
N LEU A 324 -4.25 15.04 21.12
CA LEU A 324 -5.50 14.33 21.35
C LEU A 324 -5.30 13.12 22.28
N PRO A 325 -6.29 12.75 23.11
CA PRO A 325 -6.21 11.57 23.97
C PRO A 325 -5.88 10.26 23.24
N VAL A 326 -6.30 10.14 21.98
CA VAL A 326 -6.04 8.97 21.13
C VAL A 326 -4.56 8.80 20.77
N GLU A 327 -3.72 9.82 20.97
CA GLU A 327 -2.28 9.76 20.69
C GLU A 327 -1.49 9.02 21.79
N GLY A 328 -2.16 8.59 22.85
CA GLY A 328 -1.61 7.73 23.90
C GLY A 328 -0.56 8.40 24.81
N PHE A 329 -0.53 9.72 24.86
CA PHE A 329 0.17 10.43 25.94
C PHE A 329 -0.70 10.44 27.20
N MET A 330 -0.04 10.39 28.35
CA MET A 330 -0.75 10.63 29.61
C MET A 330 -1.12 12.12 29.72
N SER A 331 -2.25 12.40 30.35
CA SER A 331 -2.60 13.78 30.71
C SER A 331 -1.64 14.28 31.78
N PRO A 332 -1.24 15.56 31.75
CA PRO A 332 -0.43 16.14 32.80
C PRO A 332 -1.18 16.08 34.17
N PRO A 333 -0.44 15.94 35.26
CA PRO A 333 -1.00 15.82 36.59
C PRO A 333 -1.72 17.07 37.06
#